data_719a8f909c2e14fe0c56edc811bdf0f6
#
_entry.id   719a8f909c2e14fe0c56edc811bdf0f6
#
_cell.length_a   1.000
_cell.length_b   1.000
_cell.length_c   1.000
_cell.angle_alpha   90.00
_cell.angle_beta   90.00
_cell.angle_gamma   90.00
#
_symmetry.space_group_name_H-M   'P 1'
#
loop_
_entity.id
_entity.type
_entity.pdbx_description
1 polymer ?
#
loop_
_entity_poly.entity_id
_entity_poly.type
_entity_poly.pdbx_seq_one_letter_code
_entity_poly.pdbx_strand_id
1 'polypeptide(L)'
;FQAKIFNFLLNKEALNVEEISLQAMRESIKEIAGDISVYRDGFKVGSGGKDWLGLSKDMTSGSAAYSLRPGNVTGYVNLSWYNNKYLIEKSDRESFVDNLQFRAFYILCRHFIVTVNYFLNESRRSTHKFLDEMRLEDAGKPKGYSAKQA
;
A
#
# COMPACT_ATOMS: atom_id res chain seq x y z
N PHE A 1 19.18 2.06 -6.78
CA PHE A 1 18.05 1.43 -6.09
C PHE A 1 16.78 2.10 -6.58
N GLN A 2 15.82 1.30 -6.98
CA GLN A 2 14.51 1.73 -7.45
C GLN A 2 13.46 0.91 -6.72
N ALA A 3 12.41 1.56 -6.21
CA ALA A 3 11.27 0.89 -5.60
C ALA A 3 9.96 1.33 -6.24
N LYS A 4 9.01 0.41 -6.34
CA LYS A 4 7.65 0.69 -6.80
C LYS A 4 6.66 -0.06 -5.92
N ILE A 5 5.68 0.64 -5.41
CA ILE A 5 4.65 0.09 -4.53
C ILE A 5 3.29 0.42 -5.11
N PHE A 6 2.42 -0.58 -5.15
CA PHE A 6 1.03 -0.47 -5.57
C PHE A 6 0.13 -0.71 -4.36
N ASN A 7 -0.80 0.21 -4.12
CA ASN A 7 -1.80 0.08 -3.08
C ASN A 7 -3.19 -0.05 -3.72
N PHE A 8 -3.90 -1.13 -3.41
CA PHE A 8 -5.24 -1.40 -3.92
C PHE A 8 -6.30 -0.80 -3.01
N LEU A 9 -7.10 0.10 -3.56
CA LEU A 9 -8.25 0.70 -2.86
C LEU A 9 -9.49 -0.20 -3.05
N LEU A 10 -9.76 -1.06 -2.09
CA LEU A 10 -10.81 -2.08 -2.13
C LEU A 10 -12.08 -1.58 -1.45
N ASN A 11 -12.66 -0.48 -1.90
CA ASN A 11 -13.94 0.01 -1.43
C ASN A 11 -14.96 0.09 -2.59
N LYS A 12 -16.26 -0.01 -2.27
CA LYS A 12 -17.34 0.00 -3.27
C LYS A 12 -17.40 1.31 -4.05
N GLU A 13 -17.11 2.42 -3.41
CA GLU A 13 -17.19 3.76 -3.99
C GLU A 13 -16.08 4.01 -5.03
N ALA A 14 -14.87 3.44 -4.81
CA ALA A 14 -13.75 3.58 -5.74
C ALA A 14 -13.86 2.65 -6.94
N LEU A 15 -14.60 1.55 -6.83
CA LEU A 15 -14.59 0.51 -7.84
C LEU A 15 -15.71 0.62 -8.84
N ASN A 16 -16.65 1.48 -8.74
CA ASN A 16 -17.78 1.74 -9.67
C ASN A 16 -18.02 0.65 -10.76
N VAL A 17 -17.82 -0.62 -10.40
CA VAL A 17 -17.87 -1.78 -11.29
C VAL A 17 -19.09 -2.60 -10.89
N GLU A 18 -20.13 -2.54 -11.69
CA GLU A 18 -21.39 -3.24 -11.45
C GLU A 18 -21.28 -4.77 -11.58
N GLU A 19 -20.25 -5.29 -12.27
CA GLU A 19 -20.18 -6.69 -12.67
C GLU A 19 -19.28 -7.59 -11.80
N ILE A 20 -18.36 -7.03 -11.01
CA ILE A 20 -17.41 -7.83 -10.22
C ILE A 20 -17.69 -7.68 -8.72
N SER A 21 -17.91 -8.80 -8.04
CA SER A 21 -18.10 -8.75 -6.59
C SER A 21 -16.80 -8.32 -5.91
N LEU A 22 -16.90 -7.42 -4.92
CA LEU A 22 -15.77 -7.01 -4.09
C LEU A 22 -15.03 -8.18 -3.44
N GLN A 23 -15.77 -9.27 -3.17
CA GLN A 23 -15.19 -10.47 -2.57
C GLN A 23 -14.29 -11.19 -3.56
N ALA A 24 -14.76 -11.42 -4.80
CA ALA A 24 -13.94 -12.03 -5.85
C ALA A 24 -12.68 -11.21 -6.15
N MET A 25 -12.80 -9.89 -6.18
CA MET A 25 -11.66 -8.99 -6.37
C MET A 25 -10.65 -9.09 -5.21
N ARG A 26 -11.13 -9.14 -3.96
CA ARG A 26 -10.25 -9.34 -2.79
C ARG A 26 -9.53 -10.67 -2.82
N GLU A 27 -10.19 -11.72 -3.27
CA GLU A 27 -9.57 -13.05 -3.40
C GLU A 27 -8.49 -13.04 -4.48
N SER A 28 -8.77 -12.49 -5.66
CA SER A 28 -7.77 -12.35 -6.72
C SER A 28 -6.58 -11.47 -6.29
N ILE A 29 -6.81 -10.41 -5.53
CA ILE A 29 -5.74 -9.55 -5.04
C ILE A 29 -4.90 -10.24 -3.97
N LYS A 30 -5.49 -11.10 -3.12
CA LYS A 30 -4.73 -11.85 -2.12
C LYS A 30 -3.64 -12.73 -2.72
N GLU A 31 -3.81 -13.20 -3.94
CA GLU A 31 -2.81 -14.01 -4.64
C GLU A 31 -1.58 -13.20 -5.04
N ILE A 32 -1.75 -11.90 -5.32
CA ILE A 32 -0.69 -10.99 -5.76
C ILE A 32 -0.28 -9.95 -4.71
N ALA A 33 -1.16 -9.64 -3.76
CA ALA A 33 -0.92 -8.65 -2.72
C ALA A 33 -0.26 -9.27 -1.47
N GLY A 34 0.44 -8.43 -0.73
CA GLY A 34 1.07 -8.83 0.54
C GLY A 34 2.56 -9.06 0.44
N ASP A 35 3.15 -8.86 -0.73
CA ASP A 35 4.58 -8.98 -0.92
C ASP A 35 5.18 -7.74 -1.60
N ILE A 36 6.22 -7.20 -0.98
CA ILE A 36 7.13 -6.25 -1.61
C ILE A 36 8.44 -7.00 -1.87
N SER A 37 8.56 -7.50 -3.08
CA SER A 37 9.67 -8.36 -3.49
C SER A 37 10.96 -7.56 -3.68
N VAL A 38 12.09 -8.16 -3.36
CA VAL A 38 13.41 -7.60 -3.67
C VAL A 38 13.98 -8.31 -4.89
N TYR A 39 14.45 -7.53 -5.84
CA TYR A 39 15.14 -8.03 -7.04
C TYR A 39 16.55 -7.45 -7.09
N ARG A 40 17.49 -8.26 -7.53
CA ARG A 40 18.86 -7.88 -7.79
C ARG A 40 19.24 -8.27 -9.21
N ASP A 41 19.53 -7.26 -10.03
CA ASP A 41 19.86 -7.45 -11.46
C ASP A 41 18.83 -8.36 -12.17
N GLY A 42 17.54 -8.19 -11.85
CA GLY A 42 16.43 -8.95 -12.44
C GLY A 42 16.09 -10.29 -11.74
N PHE A 43 16.89 -10.74 -10.79
CA PHE A 43 16.63 -11.96 -10.03
C PHE A 43 15.98 -11.66 -8.69
N LYS A 44 14.91 -12.40 -8.35
CA LYS A 44 14.25 -12.27 -7.06
C LYS A 44 15.16 -12.78 -5.94
N VAL A 45 15.32 -11.95 -4.90
CA VAL A 45 16.02 -12.29 -3.66
C VAL A 45 15.04 -12.18 -2.51
N GLY A 46 14.99 -13.19 -1.68
CA GLY A 46 14.10 -13.23 -0.52
C GLY A 46 12.79 -13.96 -0.76
N SER A 47 12.22 -14.48 0.31
CA SER A 47 10.95 -15.21 0.26
C SER A 47 9.80 -14.26 0.00
N GLY A 48 9.09 -14.48 -1.09
CA GLY A 48 7.81 -13.83 -1.31
C GLY A 48 6.76 -14.30 -0.29
N GLY A 49 5.78 -13.48 -0.06
CA GLY A 49 4.61 -13.84 0.74
C GLY A 49 4.78 -13.79 2.25
N LYS A 50 5.94 -13.40 2.75
CA LYS A 50 6.15 -13.09 4.16
C LYS A 50 6.29 -11.59 4.32
N ASP A 51 5.51 -11.01 5.19
CA ASP A 51 5.52 -9.59 5.55
C ASP A 51 6.87 -9.17 6.18
N TRP A 52 7.93 -9.25 5.37
CA TRP A 52 9.30 -8.98 5.83
C TRP A 52 9.50 -7.53 6.26
N LEU A 53 8.70 -6.60 5.74
CA LEU A 53 8.69 -5.22 6.15
C LEU A 53 7.78 -4.95 7.36
N GLY A 54 7.06 -5.95 7.88
CA GLY A 54 6.26 -5.83 9.09
C GLY A 54 5.04 -4.92 8.95
N LEU A 55 4.39 -4.90 7.79
CA LEU A 55 3.16 -4.12 7.56
C LEU A 55 2.04 -4.53 8.53
N SER A 56 1.95 -5.81 8.86
CA SER A 56 0.97 -6.34 9.82
C SER A 56 1.19 -5.81 11.24
N LYS A 57 2.43 -5.52 11.62
CA LYS A 57 2.75 -4.98 12.95
C LYS A 57 2.23 -3.55 13.13
N ASP A 58 2.16 -2.79 12.06
CA ASP A 58 1.65 -1.43 12.07
C ASP A 58 0.11 -1.38 12.23
N MET A 59 -0.58 -2.52 12.08
CA MET A 59 -2.04 -2.62 12.16
C MET A 59 -2.58 -2.83 13.59
N THR A 60 -1.73 -2.98 14.59
CA THR A 60 -2.11 -3.48 15.92
C THR A 60 -2.85 -2.49 16.80
N SER A 61 -2.99 -1.23 16.44
CA SER A 61 -3.54 -0.19 17.32
C SER A 61 -4.98 0.23 17.03
N GLY A 62 -5.79 -0.63 16.40
CA GLY A 62 -7.24 -0.37 16.24
C GLY A 62 -7.61 0.84 15.40
N SER A 63 -6.66 1.59 14.90
CA SER A 63 -6.95 2.73 14.05
C SER A 63 -7.06 2.29 12.59
N ALA A 64 -8.11 2.75 11.94
CA ALA A 64 -8.31 2.62 10.49
C ALA A 64 -7.24 3.36 9.66
N ALA A 65 -6.17 3.82 10.29
CA ALA A 65 -5.23 4.78 9.77
C ALA A 65 -4.12 4.18 8.88
N TYR A 66 -4.02 2.86 8.76
CA TYR A 66 -2.96 2.24 7.95
C TYR A 66 -3.46 1.93 6.55
N SER A 67 -2.95 2.66 5.59
CA SER A 67 -3.30 2.48 4.17
C SER A 67 -2.62 1.27 3.55
N LEU A 68 -1.35 1.03 3.88
CA LEU A 68 -0.61 -0.13 3.41
C LEU A 68 -0.80 -1.31 4.37
N ARG A 69 -1.42 -2.38 3.88
CA ARG A 69 -1.70 -3.61 4.64
C ARG A 69 -1.25 -4.81 3.82
N PRO A 70 -0.86 -5.95 4.42
CA PRO A 70 -0.51 -7.17 3.68
C PRO A 70 -1.67 -7.57 2.82
N GLY A 71 -2.73 -7.34 2.66
CA GLY A 71 -3.81 -7.76 1.75
C GLY A 71 -4.14 -6.76 0.66
N ASN A 72 -3.50 -5.58 0.63
CA ASN A 72 -3.81 -4.54 -0.34
C ASN A 72 -2.58 -3.86 -0.94
N VAL A 73 -1.41 -4.40 -0.71
CA VAL A 73 -0.16 -3.85 -1.22
C VAL A 73 0.63 -4.92 -1.96
N THR A 74 1.24 -4.54 -3.05
CA THR A 74 2.29 -5.29 -3.74
C THR A 74 3.35 -4.33 -4.26
N GLY A 75 4.52 -4.86 -4.58
CA GLY A 75 5.56 -4.00 -5.11
C GLY A 75 6.90 -4.69 -5.24
N TYR A 76 7.88 -3.89 -5.59
CA TYR A 76 9.25 -4.39 -5.70
C TYR A 76 10.28 -3.33 -5.35
N VAL A 77 11.44 -3.81 -4.96
CA VAL A 77 12.67 -3.04 -4.80
C VAL A 77 13.72 -3.65 -5.73
N ASN A 78 14.21 -2.87 -6.67
CA ASN A 78 15.28 -3.28 -7.57
C ASN A 78 16.62 -2.76 -7.06
N LEU A 79 17.57 -3.66 -6.94
CA LEU A 79 18.95 -3.41 -6.56
C LEU A 79 19.87 -3.77 -7.73
N SER A 80 20.92 -3.00 -7.93
CA SER A 80 22.04 -3.36 -8.79
C SER A 80 23.14 -3.98 -7.92
N TRP A 81 23.71 -5.09 -8.34
CA TRP A 81 24.86 -5.69 -7.66
C TRP A 81 26.02 -4.71 -7.56
N TYR A 82 26.30 -4.02 -8.64
CA TYR A 82 27.42 -3.07 -8.70
C TYR A 82 27.39 -2.01 -7.60
N ASN A 83 26.22 -1.43 -7.34
CA ASN A 83 26.04 -0.38 -6.33
C ASN A 83 25.78 -0.93 -4.91
N ASN A 84 25.43 -2.21 -4.79
CA ASN A 84 25.01 -2.82 -3.54
C ASN A 84 25.78 -4.11 -3.22
N LYS A 85 27.03 -4.20 -3.63
CA LYS A 85 27.88 -5.39 -3.49
C LYS A 85 28.06 -5.90 -2.06
N TYR A 86 27.85 -5.06 -1.07
CA TYR A 86 27.95 -5.41 0.35
C TYR A 86 26.63 -5.99 0.94
N LEU A 87 25.53 -5.94 0.21
CA LEU A 87 24.34 -6.73 0.49
C LEU A 87 24.60 -8.16 0.02
N ILE A 88 25.05 -9.02 0.90
CA ILE A 88 25.45 -10.39 0.58
C ILE A 88 24.19 -11.27 0.60
N GLU A 89 23.91 -11.96 -0.50
CA GLU A 89 22.81 -12.92 -0.60
C GLU A 89 23.21 -14.22 0.13
N LYS A 90 22.23 -14.86 0.77
CA LYS A 90 22.40 -16.24 1.25
C LYS A 90 22.48 -17.20 0.06
N SER A 91 23.11 -18.35 0.27
CA SER A 91 23.31 -19.37 -0.78
C SER A 91 22.01 -19.90 -1.37
N ASP A 92 20.94 -19.91 -0.58
CA ASP A 92 19.59 -20.31 -0.98
C ASP A 92 18.81 -19.18 -1.70
N ARG A 93 19.37 -17.99 -1.76
CA ARG A 93 18.73 -16.75 -2.26
C ARG A 93 17.40 -16.39 -1.60
N GLU A 94 17.06 -17.00 -0.48
CA GLU A 94 15.83 -16.69 0.23
C GLU A 94 15.88 -15.38 1.00
N SER A 95 17.07 -14.86 1.26
CA SER A 95 17.26 -13.55 1.89
C SER A 95 18.72 -13.09 1.80
N PHE A 96 19.00 -11.94 2.38
CA PHE A 96 20.36 -11.46 2.58
C PHE A 96 20.95 -11.98 3.90
N VAL A 97 22.25 -12.03 3.97
CA VAL A 97 23.00 -12.26 5.22
C VAL A 97 22.73 -11.09 6.16
N ASP A 98 22.47 -11.38 7.43
CA ASP A 98 22.24 -10.35 8.45
C ASP A 98 23.57 -9.67 8.81
N ASN A 99 23.88 -8.63 8.06
CA ASN A 99 25.04 -7.77 8.28
C ASN A 99 24.59 -6.30 8.44
N LEU A 100 25.52 -5.40 8.75
CA LEU A 100 25.23 -4.00 8.95
C LEU A 100 24.53 -3.36 7.72
N GLN A 101 24.96 -3.74 6.52
CA GLN A 101 24.42 -3.22 5.26
C GLN A 101 22.98 -3.67 5.03
N PHE A 102 22.66 -4.94 5.33
CA PHE A 102 21.30 -5.44 5.26
C PHE A 102 20.39 -4.74 6.30
N ARG A 103 20.87 -4.56 7.52
CA ARG A 103 20.11 -3.83 8.56
C ARG A 103 19.83 -2.39 8.16
N ALA A 104 20.81 -1.70 7.59
CA ALA A 104 20.63 -0.34 7.07
C ALA A 104 19.62 -0.31 5.92
N PHE A 105 19.70 -1.25 4.98
CA PHE A 105 18.75 -1.40 3.90
C PHE A 105 17.32 -1.67 4.41
N TYR A 106 17.18 -2.56 5.39
CA TYR A 106 15.89 -2.85 6.02
C TYR A 106 15.28 -1.59 6.67
N ILE A 107 16.08 -0.85 7.45
CA ILE A 107 15.65 0.39 8.11
C ILE A 107 15.21 1.42 7.07
N LEU A 108 15.94 1.57 5.97
CA LEU A 108 15.59 2.46 4.87
C LEU A 108 14.24 2.09 4.26
N CYS A 109 14.03 0.81 3.93
CA CYS A 109 12.77 0.32 3.39
C CYS A 109 11.61 0.53 4.38
N ARG A 110 11.82 0.24 5.66
CA ARG A 110 10.82 0.49 6.71
C ARG A 110 10.47 1.96 6.83
N HIS A 111 11.45 2.83 6.84
CA HIS A 111 11.22 4.27 6.92
C HIS A 111 10.43 4.78 5.72
N PHE A 112 10.74 4.29 4.53
CA PHE A 112 9.98 4.59 3.32
C PHE A 112 8.51 4.18 3.44
N ILE A 113 8.23 2.96 3.91
CA ILE A 113 6.86 2.47 4.12
C ILE A 113 6.10 3.34 5.13
N VAL A 114 6.72 3.68 6.26
CA VAL A 114 6.10 4.54 7.28
C VAL A 114 5.78 5.92 6.71
N THR A 115 6.70 6.48 5.94
CA THR A 115 6.52 7.79 5.29
C THR A 115 5.37 7.75 4.26
N VAL A 116 5.32 6.73 3.42
CA VAL A 116 4.22 6.56 2.46
C VAL A 116 2.88 6.39 3.18
N ASN A 117 2.83 5.59 4.24
CA ASN A 117 1.62 5.44 5.07
C ASN A 117 1.16 6.77 5.66
N TYR A 118 2.07 7.57 6.16
CA TYR A 118 1.76 8.91 6.68
C TYR A 118 1.10 9.79 5.62
N PHE A 119 1.69 9.90 4.43
CA PHE A 119 1.13 10.70 3.35
C PHE A 119 -0.23 10.18 2.84
N LEU A 120 -0.39 8.88 2.71
CA LEU A 120 -1.67 8.28 2.31
C LEU A 120 -2.77 8.57 3.34
N ASN A 121 -2.45 8.55 4.62
CA ASN A 121 -3.39 8.84 5.69
C ASN A 121 -3.77 10.32 5.72
N GLU A 122 -2.82 11.22 5.56
CA GLU A 122 -3.09 12.65 5.48
C GLU A 122 -3.96 12.99 4.27
N SER A 123 -3.64 12.44 3.10
CA SER A 123 -4.45 12.60 1.90
C SER A 123 -5.89 12.12 2.11
N ARG A 124 -6.07 10.96 2.74
CA ARG A 124 -7.41 10.42 3.05
C ARG A 124 -8.19 11.32 4.01
N ARG A 125 -7.55 11.79 5.08
CA ARG A 125 -8.18 12.70 6.06
C ARG A 125 -8.62 14.00 5.40
N SER A 126 -7.76 14.60 4.58
CA SER A 126 -8.07 15.82 3.83
C SER A 126 -9.24 15.61 2.88
N THR A 127 -9.27 14.48 2.17
CA THR A 127 -10.39 14.15 1.26
C THR A 127 -11.70 13.96 2.03
N HIS A 128 -11.69 13.24 3.15
CA HIS A 128 -12.91 13.08 3.97
C HIS A 128 -13.41 14.43 4.49
N LYS A 129 -12.53 15.27 5.02
CA LYS A 129 -12.90 16.60 5.49
C LYS A 129 -13.54 17.43 4.39
N PHE A 130 -12.95 17.46 3.20
CA PHE A 130 -13.49 18.16 2.05
C PHE A 130 -14.88 17.64 1.62
N LEU A 131 -15.06 16.31 1.58
CA LEU A 131 -16.35 15.72 1.25
C LEU A 131 -17.43 16.02 2.29
N ASP A 132 -17.08 16.04 3.56
CA ASP A 132 -17.99 16.37 4.65
C ASP A 132 -18.40 17.85 4.58
N GLU A 133 -17.47 18.76 4.29
CA GLU A 133 -17.74 20.18 4.05
C GLU A 133 -18.71 20.37 2.86
N MET A 134 -18.47 19.70 1.73
CA MET A 134 -19.38 19.74 0.58
C MET A 134 -20.77 19.21 0.90
N ARG A 135 -20.88 18.11 1.64
CA ARG A 135 -22.18 17.55 2.06
C ARG A 135 -22.97 18.52 2.94
N LEU A 136 -22.29 19.24 3.83
CA LEU A 136 -22.91 20.26 4.67
C LEU A 136 -23.41 21.45 3.87
N GLU A 137 -22.64 21.90 2.89
CA GLU A 137 -23.05 22.99 1.97
C GLU A 137 -24.27 22.58 1.14
N ASP A 138 -24.32 21.34 0.61
CA ASP A 138 -25.46 20.84 -0.15
C ASP A 138 -26.70 20.61 0.72
N ALA A 139 -26.53 20.20 1.97
CA ALA A 139 -27.64 20.07 2.93
C ALA A 139 -28.24 21.42 3.34
N GLY A 140 -27.43 22.50 3.32
CA GLY A 140 -27.85 23.88 3.62
C GLY A 140 -28.54 24.59 2.45
N LYS A 141 -28.45 24.06 1.24
CA LYS A 141 -29.19 24.64 0.08
C LYS A 141 -30.66 24.27 0.18
N PRO A 142 -31.60 25.24 0.13
CA PRO A 142 -33.04 24.94 0.09
C PRO A 142 -33.31 24.05 -1.14
N LYS A 143 -33.98 22.91 -0.93
CA LYS A 143 -34.44 22.06 -2.02
C LYS A 143 -35.27 22.92 -2.96
N GLY A 144 -34.73 23.18 -4.14
CA GLY A 144 -35.41 24.00 -5.14
C GLY A 144 -36.81 23.43 -5.37
N TYR A 145 -37.80 24.30 -5.25
CA TYR A 145 -39.18 23.97 -5.61
C TYR A 145 -39.17 23.50 -7.05
N SER A 146 -39.50 22.24 -7.26
CA SER A 146 -39.82 21.72 -8.59
C SER A 146 -41.08 22.43 -9.04
N ALA A 147 -40.94 23.37 -9.94
CA ALA A 147 -42.08 23.95 -10.69
C ALA A 147 -42.63 22.85 -11.59
N LYS A 148 -43.51 22.03 -11.04
CA LYS A 148 -44.47 21.24 -11.82
C LYS A 148 -45.84 21.87 -11.57
N GLN A 149 -46.45 22.25 -12.67
CA GLN A 149 -47.83 22.62 -12.92
C GLN A 149 -48.13 24.13 -13.07
N ALA A 150 -48.14 24.53 -14.30
CA ALA A 150 -49.30 25.20 -14.89
C ALA A 150 -49.47 24.64 -16.31
#